data_f5fb32c18b98c82681846e5bff7cdd68
#
_entry.id   f5fb32c18b98c82681846e5bff7cdd68
#
_cell.length_a   1.000
_cell.length_b   1.000
_cell.length_c   1.000
_cell.angle_alpha   90.00
_cell.angle_beta   90.00
_cell.angle_gamma   90.00
#
_symmetry.space_group_name_H-M   'P 1'
#
loop_
_entity.id
_entity.type
_entity.pdbx_description
1 polymer ?
#
loop_
_entity_poly.entity_id
_entity_poly.type
_entity_poly.pdbx_seq_one_letter_code
_entity_poly.pdbx_strand_id
1 'polypeptide(L)'
;MSGPVPTTRQPAAPPRAIALMPAVLQHEWDLYHATWFTLMGVGGGIFLLARLLRLERGLGVWLGLPVVDLVSFAVISAGGLLLIWSLGRPLRFLRAVLKPGTSWISRGAIADFIFVALGGALILPGLALGGATSFARLPWDPWASTTLGRVIEGVALAAAAIVIVYAGLVLADKAAVTFWRSWAIPAQFVFSSLAMSMATVMLMQTLDGTPIESLECWLLAKFLALLLAVIAWHVVTRRTQPGKAEALARLHTVYGGLFWGVVITAGTVLPMLLAVLAALVPPTRDALGVAALLLTVAGGFLLRLLTLRVGYFPPVSGVLRVPKR
;
A
#
# COMPACT_ATOMS: atom_id res chain seq x y z
N MET A 1 21.06 -77.23 -8.09
CA MET A 1 21.87 -76.01 -8.14
C MET A 1 20.92 -74.79 -8.07
N SER A 2 20.69 -74.28 -6.88
CA SER A 2 19.85 -73.08 -6.65
C SER A 2 20.76 -71.86 -6.59
N GLY A 3 20.63 -70.95 -7.57
CA GLY A 3 21.39 -69.71 -7.65
C GLY A 3 20.94 -68.72 -6.57
N PRO A 4 21.82 -67.76 -6.14
CA PRO A 4 21.50 -66.81 -5.06
C PRO A 4 20.43 -65.81 -5.52
N VAL A 5 19.40 -65.61 -4.69
CA VAL A 5 18.35 -64.59 -4.84
C VAL A 5 18.99 -63.19 -4.76
N PRO A 6 18.72 -62.29 -5.72
CA PRO A 6 19.24 -60.93 -5.65
C PRO A 6 18.63 -60.18 -4.46
N THR A 7 19.48 -59.75 -3.55
CA THR A 7 19.10 -58.87 -2.44
C THR A 7 18.65 -57.54 -2.99
N THR A 8 17.36 -57.24 -2.89
CA THR A 8 16.78 -55.94 -3.19
C THR A 8 17.43 -54.90 -2.24
N ARG A 9 18.26 -54.00 -2.80
CA ARG A 9 18.79 -52.86 -2.09
C ARG A 9 17.58 -52.00 -1.61
N GLN A 10 17.38 -51.93 -0.30
CA GLN A 10 16.45 -50.95 0.27
C GLN A 10 16.85 -49.56 -0.20
N PRO A 11 15.88 -48.72 -0.66
CA PRO A 11 16.15 -47.34 -1.02
C PRO A 11 16.72 -46.62 0.20
N ALA A 12 17.85 -45.94 0.01
CA ALA A 12 18.49 -45.17 1.05
C ALA A 12 17.48 -44.15 1.63
N ALA A 13 17.34 -44.11 2.96
CA ALA A 13 16.49 -43.16 3.63
C ALA A 13 16.85 -41.71 3.16
N PRO A 14 15.86 -40.86 2.89
CA PRO A 14 16.13 -39.50 2.44
C PRO A 14 17.00 -38.78 3.46
N PRO A 15 17.98 -37.98 3.00
CA PRO A 15 18.89 -37.27 3.90
C PRO A 15 18.07 -36.40 4.87
N ARG A 16 18.28 -36.55 6.18
CA ARG A 16 17.62 -35.73 7.20
C ARG A 16 18.10 -34.29 7.04
N ALA A 17 17.19 -33.39 6.72
CA ALA A 17 17.43 -31.96 6.79
C ALA A 17 17.56 -31.54 8.27
N ILE A 18 18.70 -31.00 8.65
CA ILE A 18 18.94 -30.46 9.99
C ILE A 18 18.74 -28.95 9.90
N ALA A 19 17.86 -28.38 10.74
CA ALA A 19 17.74 -26.95 10.88
C ALA A 19 19.02 -26.40 11.54
N LEU A 20 19.82 -25.65 10.79
CA LEU A 20 21.04 -25.00 11.28
C LEU A 20 20.71 -23.74 12.07
N MET A 21 19.66 -23.04 11.70
CA MET A 21 19.14 -21.86 12.40
C MET A 21 17.61 -21.91 12.43
N PRO A 22 16.95 -21.57 13.57
CA PRO A 22 15.50 -21.46 13.64
C PRO A 22 14.99 -20.28 12.79
N ALA A 23 13.66 -20.21 12.58
CA ALA A 23 13.04 -19.05 11.99
C ALA A 23 13.23 -17.82 12.89
N VAL A 24 13.68 -16.71 12.33
CA VAL A 24 13.96 -15.46 13.06
C VAL A 24 12.98 -14.38 12.66
N LEU A 25 12.37 -13.72 13.66
CA LEU A 25 11.49 -12.58 13.43
C LEU A 25 12.30 -11.41 12.88
N GLN A 26 11.75 -10.72 11.87
CA GLN A 26 12.34 -9.49 11.36
C GLN A 26 12.10 -8.32 12.35
N HIS A 27 13.06 -7.38 12.45
CA HIS A 27 12.99 -6.19 13.32
C HIS A 27 13.28 -4.89 12.57
N GLU A 28 13.67 -4.97 11.29
CA GLU A 28 14.11 -3.82 10.50
C GLU A 28 12.95 -2.97 9.98
N TRP A 29 11.82 -3.62 9.67
CA TRP A 29 10.63 -2.97 9.13
C TRP A 29 9.63 -2.73 10.25
N ASP A 30 9.49 -1.48 10.64
CA ASP A 30 8.78 -1.02 11.84
C ASP A 30 7.62 -0.06 11.55
N LEU A 31 7.23 0.71 12.58
CA LEU A 31 6.18 1.71 12.51
C LEU A 31 6.48 2.81 11.48
N TYR A 32 7.73 3.26 11.35
CA TYR A 32 8.10 4.28 10.35
C TYR A 32 7.83 3.80 8.94
N HIS A 33 8.15 2.55 8.65
CA HIS A 33 7.89 1.93 7.35
C HIS A 33 6.39 1.79 7.08
N ALA A 34 5.59 1.35 8.06
CA ALA A 34 4.13 1.30 7.93
C ALA A 34 3.54 2.69 7.67
N THR A 35 4.08 3.73 8.32
CA THR A 35 3.60 5.11 8.19
C THR A 35 3.87 5.67 6.80
N TRP A 36 5.11 5.62 6.31
CA TRP A 36 5.39 6.16 4.98
C TRP A 36 4.73 5.34 3.86
N PHE A 37 4.61 4.02 3.98
CA PHE A 37 3.79 3.20 3.07
C PHE A 37 2.34 3.66 3.01
N THR A 38 1.78 4.04 4.17
CA THR A 38 0.40 4.50 4.25
C THR A 38 0.25 5.88 3.61
N LEU A 39 1.10 6.83 3.98
CA LEU A 39 1.04 8.19 3.44
C LEU A 39 1.21 8.22 1.93
N MET A 40 2.19 7.54 1.39
CA MET A 40 2.41 7.48 -0.05
C MET A 40 1.24 6.83 -0.78
N GLY A 41 0.73 5.69 -0.25
CA GLY A 41 -0.41 5.01 -0.85
C GLY A 41 -1.69 5.86 -0.82
N VAL A 42 -1.96 6.53 0.31
CA VAL A 42 -3.15 7.39 0.47
C VAL A 42 -3.02 8.64 -0.39
N GLY A 43 -1.89 9.34 -0.33
CA GLY A 43 -1.69 10.56 -1.13
C GLY A 43 -1.79 10.28 -2.64
N GLY A 44 -1.11 9.23 -3.13
CA GLY A 44 -1.23 8.82 -4.54
C GLY A 44 -2.64 8.43 -4.92
N GLY A 45 -3.36 7.73 -4.05
CA GLY A 45 -4.74 7.32 -4.29
C GLY A 45 -5.73 8.49 -4.27
N ILE A 46 -5.54 9.51 -3.43
CA ILE A 46 -6.34 10.74 -3.44
C ILE A 46 -6.22 11.44 -4.80
N PHE A 47 -4.99 11.67 -5.27
CA PHE A 47 -4.78 12.31 -6.57
C PHE A 47 -5.39 11.51 -7.72
N LEU A 48 -5.16 10.18 -7.72
CA LEU A 48 -5.67 9.29 -8.76
C LEU A 48 -7.20 9.30 -8.79
N LEU A 49 -7.86 9.10 -7.64
CA LEU A 49 -9.32 9.00 -7.56
C LEU A 49 -9.99 10.33 -7.85
N ALA A 50 -9.47 11.44 -7.31
CA ALA A 50 -10.03 12.77 -7.57
C ALA A 50 -10.03 13.10 -9.06
N ARG A 51 -8.93 12.83 -9.76
CA ARG A 51 -8.81 13.07 -11.20
C ARG A 51 -9.67 12.13 -12.04
N LEU A 52 -9.70 10.84 -11.71
CA LEU A 52 -10.54 9.86 -12.43
C LEU A 52 -12.04 10.12 -12.26
N LEU A 53 -12.44 10.57 -11.09
CA LEU A 53 -13.85 10.89 -10.77
C LEU A 53 -14.20 12.36 -11.03
N ARG A 54 -13.22 13.18 -11.47
CA ARG A 54 -13.35 14.63 -11.72
C ARG A 54 -13.84 15.41 -10.51
N LEU A 55 -13.42 15.01 -9.32
CA LEU A 55 -13.78 15.64 -8.05
C LEU A 55 -12.92 16.86 -7.71
N GLU A 56 -11.81 17.08 -8.41
CA GLU A 56 -10.86 18.16 -8.13
C GLU A 56 -11.49 19.55 -8.19
N ARG A 57 -12.56 19.73 -8.96
CA ARG A 57 -13.28 21.01 -9.09
C ARG A 57 -14.34 21.24 -8.02
N GLY A 58 -14.81 20.18 -7.37
CA GLY A 58 -15.90 20.22 -6.39
C GLY A 58 -15.43 20.32 -4.93
N LEU A 59 -14.14 20.07 -4.65
CA LEU A 59 -13.62 19.93 -3.27
C LEU A 59 -12.97 21.22 -2.73
N GLY A 60 -13.40 22.38 -3.20
CA GLY A 60 -12.93 23.66 -2.71
C GLY A 60 -11.57 24.09 -3.24
N VAL A 61 -11.24 25.34 -2.99
CA VAL A 61 -9.98 25.98 -3.39
C VAL A 61 -9.36 26.69 -2.19
N TRP A 62 -8.10 26.40 -1.91
CA TRP A 62 -7.34 27.09 -0.90
C TRP A 62 -6.05 27.66 -1.50
N LEU A 63 -5.78 28.94 -1.23
CA LEU A 63 -4.66 29.68 -1.86
C LEU A 63 -4.69 29.60 -3.41
N GLY A 64 -5.86 29.52 -4.01
CA GLY A 64 -6.01 29.38 -5.48
C GLY A 64 -5.81 27.96 -6.02
N LEU A 65 -5.52 26.99 -5.15
CA LEU A 65 -5.22 25.59 -5.52
C LEU A 65 -6.35 24.65 -5.13
N PRO A 66 -6.63 23.62 -5.94
CA PRO A 66 -7.57 22.58 -5.54
C PRO A 66 -7.14 21.94 -4.22
N VAL A 67 -8.02 21.93 -3.22
CA VAL A 67 -7.69 21.39 -1.88
C VAL A 67 -7.27 19.93 -1.95
N VAL A 68 -7.90 19.15 -2.81
CA VAL A 68 -7.58 17.73 -3.01
C VAL A 68 -6.14 17.53 -3.51
N ASP A 69 -5.67 18.39 -4.41
CA ASP A 69 -4.30 18.30 -4.94
C ASP A 69 -3.27 18.70 -3.87
N LEU A 70 -3.58 19.75 -3.08
CA LEU A 70 -2.74 20.16 -1.95
C LEU A 70 -2.61 19.06 -0.91
N VAL A 71 -3.72 18.43 -0.53
CA VAL A 71 -3.73 17.32 0.44
C VAL A 71 -2.93 16.14 -0.11
N SER A 72 -3.19 15.75 -1.35
CA SER A 72 -2.45 14.66 -2.00
C SER A 72 -0.94 14.94 -2.03
N PHE A 73 -0.55 16.12 -2.50
CA PHE A 73 0.84 16.56 -2.58
C PHE A 73 1.52 16.59 -1.20
N ALA A 74 0.85 17.15 -0.19
CA ALA A 74 1.37 17.23 1.18
C ALA A 74 1.56 15.84 1.78
N VAL A 75 0.58 14.93 1.59
CA VAL A 75 0.60 13.57 2.16
C VAL A 75 1.70 12.72 1.49
N ILE A 76 1.83 12.78 0.17
CA ILE A 76 2.93 12.07 -0.53
C ILE A 76 4.29 12.64 -0.12
N SER A 77 4.44 13.95 -0.11
CA SER A 77 5.69 14.60 0.28
C SER A 77 6.11 14.25 1.71
N ALA A 78 5.15 14.22 2.65
CA ALA A 78 5.40 13.75 4.01
C ALA A 78 5.87 12.28 4.04
N GLY A 79 5.25 11.40 3.25
CA GLY A 79 5.67 10.01 3.09
C GLY A 79 7.08 9.88 2.54
N GLY A 80 7.42 10.63 1.49
CA GLY A 80 8.76 10.69 0.90
C GLY A 80 9.82 11.20 1.87
N LEU A 81 9.52 12.24 2.64
CA LEU A 81 10.42 12.74 3.68
C LEU A 81 10.66 11.70 4.78
N LEU A 82 9.61 11.00 5.24
CA LEU A 82 9.75 9.91 6.20
C LEU A 82 10.59 8.75 5.64
N LEU A 83 10.41 8.40 4.37
CA LEU A 83 11.25 7.40 3.70
C LEU A 83 12.73 7.82 3.75
N ILE A 84 13.05 9.06 3.36
CA ILE A 84 14.43 9.58 3.37
C ILE A 84 14.99 9.57 4.80
N TRP A 85 14.19 10.00 5.78
CA TRP A 85 14.57 10.01 7.19
C TRP A 85 14.86 8.60 7.74
N SER A 86 14.05 7.60 7.37
CA SER A 86 14.20 6.22 7.83
C SER A 86 15.50 5.54 7.36
N LEU A 87 16.16 6.08 6.31
CA LEU A 87 17.42 5.54 5.80
C LEU A 87 18.63 5.83 6.71
N GLY A 88 18.48 6.64 7.76
CA GLY A 88 19.55 6.99 8.71
C GLY A 88 20.72 7.78 8.11
N ARG A 89 20.85 7.82 6.78
CA ARG A 89 21.86 8.58 6.03
C ARG A 89 21.24 9.19 4.79
N PRO A 90 20.52 10.32 4.90
CA PRO A 90 19.70 10.90 3.83
C PRO A 90 20.48 11.17 2.52
N LEU A 91 21.75 11.58 2.60
CA LEU A 91 22.58 11.81 1.39
C LEU A 91 22.89 10.52 0.60
N ARG A 92 22.77 9.34 1.21
CA ARG A 92 22.93 8.06 0.50
C ARG A 92 21.67 7.65 -0.28
N PHE A 93 20.53 8.30 -0.03
CA PHE A 93 19.29 8.07 -0.77
C PHE A 93 19.49 8.26 -2.27
N LEU A 94 20.26 9.24 -2.70
CA LEU A 94 20.58 9.45 -4.12
C LEU A 94 21.19 8.21 -4.78
N ARG A 95 22.01 7.44 -4.04
CA ARG A 95 22.57 6.17 -4.55
C ARG A 95 21.52 5.06 -4.66
N ALA A 96 20.52 5.07 -3.78
CA ALA A 96 19.42 4.11 -3.85
C ALA A 96 18.55 4.33 -5.09
N VAL A 97 18.38 5.59 -5.51
CA VAL A 97 17.61 5.98 -6.71
C VAL A 97 18.31 5.53 -8.01
N LEU A 98 19.64 5.38 -8.02
CA LEU A 98 20.44 5.09 -9.23
C LEU A 98 20.39 3.63 -9.72
N LYS A 99 19.57 2.75 -9.12
CA LYS A 99 19.47 1.33 -9.50
C LYS A 99 18.05 0.89 -9.91
N PRO A 100 17.37 1.57 -10.84
CA PRO A 100 15.98 1.25 -11.18
C PRO A 100 15.83 -0.11 -11.88
N GLY A 101 16.88 -0.64 -12.47
CA GLY A 101 16.86 -1.96 -13.13
C GLY A 101 16.61 -3.12 -12.16
N THR A 102 17.07 -3.01 -10.91
CA THR A 102 17.10 -4.12 -9.94
C THR A 102 16.38 -3.85 -8.62
N SER A 103 15.94 -2.61 -8.35
CA SER A 103 15.38 -2.21 -7.06
C SER A 103 14.02 -1.55 -7.20
N TRP A 104 13.01 -2.14 -6.59
CA TRP A 104 11.67 -1.53 -6.50
C TRP A 104 11.66 -0.25 -5.67
N ILE A 105 12.53 -0.12 -4.65
CA ILE A 105 12.70 1.13 -3.90
C ILE A 105 13.18 2.25 -4.84
N SER A 106 14.12 1.94 -5.74
CA SER A 106 14.61 2.91 -6.74
C SER A 106 13.51 3.36 -7.69
N ARG A 107 12.72 2.41 -8.22
CA ARG A 107 11.59 2.71 -9.12
C ARG A 107 10.52 3.56 -8.43
N GLY A 108 10.18 3.21 -7.20
CA GLY A 108 9.22 3.94 -6.39
C GLY A 108 9.68 5.37 -6.06
N ALA A 109 10.94 5.52 -5.67
CA ALA A 109 11.53 6.83 -5.40
C ALA A 109 11.57 7.74 -6.65
N ILE A 110 11.89 7.18 -7.83
CA ILE A 110 11.82 7.92 -9.09
C ILE A 110 10.39 8.36 -9.38
N ALA A 111 9.40 7.47 -9.20
CA ALA A 111 8.00 7.80 -9.39
C ALA A 111 7.53 8.89 -8.41
N ASP A 112 7.97 8.83 -7.16
CA ASP A 112 7.68 9.85 -6.15
C ASP A 112 8.27 11.21 -6.54
N PHE A 113 9.52 11.26 -6.99
CA PHE A 113 10.13 12.49 -7.52
C PHE A 113 9.39 13.05 -8.74
N ILE A 114 8.99 12.17 -9.67
CA ILE A 114 8.22 12.59 -10.84
C ILE A 114 6.87 13.16 -10.40
N PHE A 115 6.19 12.52 -9.47
CA PHE A 115 4.92 12.99 -8.93
C PHE A 115 5.09 14.35 -8.24
N VAL A 116 6.06 14.48 -7.34
CA VAL A 116 6.31 15.74 -6.61
C VAL A 116 6.67 16.86 -7.56
N ALA A 117 7.51 16.60 -8.57
CA ALA A 117 7.91 17.60 -9.56
C ALA A 117 6.75 18.01 -10.48
N LEU A 118 6.08 17.04 -11.10
CA LEU A 118 5.04 17.31 -12.10
C LEU A 118 3.69 17.63 -11.48
N GLY A 119 3.30 16.98 -10.38
CA GLY A 119 2.12 17.34 -9.59
C GLY A 119 2.27 18.74 -9.00
N GLY A 120 3.45 19.06 -8.45
CA GLY A 120 3.77 20.41 -7.98
C GLY A 120 3.74 21.45 -9.14
N ALA A 121 4.33 21.12 -10.29
CA ALA A 121 4.28 21.97 -11.46
C ALA A 121 2.84 22.20 -11.96
N LEU A 122 1.99 21.19 -11.92
CA LEU A 122 0.60 21.29 -12.34
C LEU A 122 -0.19 22.28 -11.48
N ILE A 123 0.00 22.28 -10.17
CA ILE A 123 -0.74 23.14 -9.24
C ILE A 123 -0.14 24.56 -9.13
N LEU A 124 1.15 24.71 -9.42
CA LEU A 124 1.89 25.97 -9.23
C LEU A 124 1.25 27.21 -9.88
N PRO A 125 0.70 27.17 -11.12
CA PRO A 125 0.05 28.33 -11.74
C PRO A 125 -1.17 28.85 -10.99
N GLY A 126 -1.84 28.02 -10.22
CA GLY A 126 -3.00 28.39 -9.42
C GLY A 126 -2.65 29.08 -8.10
N LEU A 127 -1.38 29.05 -7.68
CA LEU A 127 -0.96 29.57 -6.36
C LEU A 127 -1.16 31.08 -6.27
N ALA A 128 -2.06 31.51 -5.37
CA ALA A 128 -2.35 32.92 -5.08
C ALA A 128 -1.74 33.31 -3.74
N LEU A 129 -0.74 34.18 -3.75
CA LEU A 129 -0.10 34.71 -2.56
C LEU A 129 -0.37 36.22 -2.43
N GLY A 130 -0.86 36.67 -1.28
CA GLY A 130 -1.00 38.09 -0.97
C GLY A 130 -1.94 38.87 -1.89
N GLY A 131 -2.96 38.23 -2.46
CA GLY A 131 -3.94 38.87 -3.37
C GLY A 131 -3.47 38.96 -4.82
N ALA A 132 -2.26 38.48 -5.16
CA ALA A 132 -1.81 38.37 -6.53
C ALA A 132 -2.41 37.11 -7.16
N THR A 133 -3.12 37.28 -8.27
CA THR A 133 -3.60 36.17 -9.10
C THR A 133 -2.44 35.56 -9.87
N SER A 134 -2.11 34.32 -9.57
CA SER A 134 -1.09 33.45 -10.16
C SER A 134 0.37 33.81 -9.90
N PHE A 135 1.07 32.88 -9.29
CA PHE A 135 2.51 32.93 -9.05
C PHE A 135 3.35 32.91 -10.35
N ALA A 136 2.84 32.23 -11.37
CA ALA A 136 3.52 32.16 -12.66
C ALA A 136 2.49 32.10 -13.81
N ARG A 137 2.73 32.88 -14.87
CA ARG A 137 2.03 32.75 -16.15
C ARG A 137 2.64 31.59 -16.93
N LEU A 138 2.27 30.37 -16.56
CA LEU A 138 2.69 29.15 -17.25
C LEU A 138 1.67 28.78 -18.34
N PRO A 139 2.08 28.08 -19.40
CA PRO A 139 1.19 27.69 -20.49
C PRO A 139 0.23 26.53 -20.12
N TRP A 140 0.00 26.29 -18.85
CA TRP A 140 -1.01 25.35 -18.30
C TRP A 140 -1.63 25.92 -17.05
N ASP A 141 -2.72 25.30 -16.59
CA ASP A 141 -3.46 25.65 -15.38
C ASP A 141 -3.61 24.42 -14.45
N PRO A 142 -4.00 24.60 -13.18
CA PRO A 142 -4.20 23.49 -12.25
C PRO A 142 -5.28 22.49 -12.68
N TRP A 143 -6.14 22.89 -13.59
CA TRP A 143 -7.27 22.09 -14.10
C TRP A 143 -6.90 21.31 -15.37
N ALA A 144 -5.68 21.36 -15.81
CA ALA A 144 -5.15 20.71 -17.01
C ALA A 144 -6.00 21.00 -18.28
N SER A 145 -6.49 22.25 -18.44
CA SER A 145 -7.34 22.63 -19.56
C SER A 145 -6.57 22.66 -20.90
N THR A 146 -5.25 22.91 -20.86
CA THR A 146 -4.39 22.92 -22.05
C THR A 146 -3.84 21.53 -22.40
N THR A 147 -3.38 21.35 -23.64
CA THR A 147 -2.74 20.07 -24.05
C THR A 147 -1.52 19.76 -23.22
N LEU A 148 -0.68 20.76 -22.93
CA LEU A 148 0.51 20.57 -22.08
C LEU A 148 0.12 20.22 -20.66
N GLY A 149 -0.89 20.88 -20.07
CA GLY A 149 -1.44 20.55 -18.75
C GLY A 149 -1.92 19.11 -18.66
N ARG A 150 -2.63 18.62 -19.69
CA ARG A 150 -3.09 17.22 -19.76
C ARG A 150 -1.93 16.21 -19.84
N VAL A 151 -0.86 16.55 -20.55
CA VAL A 151 0.35 15.69 -20.59
C VAL A 151 1.00 15.64 -19.22
N ILE A 152 1.19 16.80 -18.55
CA ILE A 152 1.74 16.86 -17.18
C ILE A 152 0.87 16.05 -16.21
N GLU A 153 -0.44 16.24 -16.25
CA GLU A 153 -1.39 15.48 -15.44
C GLU A 153 -1.32 13.97 -15.69
N GLY A 154 -1.28 13.55 -16.97
CA GLY A 154 -1.19 12.13 -17.34
C GLY A 154 0.08 11.47 -16.81
N VAL A 155 1.23 12.17 -16.86
CA VAL A 155 2.48 11.65 -16.29
C VAL A 155 2.42 11.63 -14.76
N ALA A 156 1.84 12.66 -14.13
CA ALA A 156 1.64 12.68 -12.68
C ALA A 156 0.70 11.55 -12.21
N LEU A 157 -0.38 11.26 -12.95
CA LEU A 157 -1.28 10.13 -12.69
C LEU A 157 -0.56 8.78 -12.79
N ALA A 158 0.25 8.59 -13.83
CA ALA A 158 1.05 7.38 -13.97
C ALA A 158 2.06 7.22 -12.81
N ALA A 159 2.70 8.30 -12.41
CA ALA A 159 3.61 8.32 -11.26
C ALA A 159 2.87 7.99 -9.95
N ALA A 160 1.68 8.59 -9.71
CA ALA A 160 0.84 8.29 -8.54
C ALA A 160 0.42 6.82 -8.51
N ALA A 161 0.04 6.23 -9.65
CA ALA A 161 -0.30 4.82 -9.74
C ALA A 161 0.89 3.91 -9.37
N ILE A 162 2.11 4.25 -9.82
CA ILE A 162 3.32 3.52 -9.42
C ILE A 162 3.57 3.66 -7.91
N VAL A 163 3.40 4.87 -7.35
CA VAL A 163 3.55 5.13 -5.91
C VAL A 163 2.60 4.28 -5.06
N ILE A 164 1.37 4.07 -5.50
CA ILE A 164 0.40 3.19 -4.80
C ILE A 164 0.88 1.73 -4.77
N VAL A 165 1.46 1.25 -5.86
CA VAL A 165 1.79 -0.19 -6.05
C VAL A 165 3.16 -0.54 -5.48
N TYR A 166 4.16 0.33 -5.62
CA TYR A 166 5.57 -0.03 -5.39
C TYR A 166 5.87 -0.45 -3.97
N ALA A 167 5.18 0.14 -2.97
CA ALA A 167 5.39 -0.20 -1.57
C ALA A 167 5.15 -1.70 -1.29
N GLY A 168 4.08 -2.26 -1.87
CA GLY A 168 3.81 -3.69 -1.81
C GLY A 168 4.81 -4.53 -2.62
N LEU A 169 5.27 -4.02 -3.77
CA LEU A 169 6.27 -4.69 -4.60
C LEU A 169 7.64 -4.74 -3.91
N VAL A 170 8.02 -3.71 -3.17
CA VAL A 170 9.24 -3.70 -2.34
C VAL A 170 9.24 -4.87 -1.35
N LEU A 171 8.11 -5.14 -0.69
CA LEU A 171 7.99 -6.28 0.23
C LEU A 171 7.96 -7.61 -0.51
N ALA A 172 7.18 -7.71 -1.59
CA ALA A 172 7.02 -8.95 -2.35
C ALA A 172 8.34 -9.41 -3.02
N ASP A 173 9.24 -8.48 -3.34
CA ASP A 173 10.57 -8.75 -3.91
C ASP A 173 11.56 -9.27 -2.86
N LYS A 174 11.27 -9.16 -1.55
CA LYS A 174 12.13 -9.65 -0.47
C LYS A 174 12.01 -11.16 -0.34
N ALA A 175 12.81 -11.89 -1.13
CA ALA A 175 12.86 -13.34 -1.13
C ALA A 175 13.16 -13.96 0.25
N ALA A 176 13.82 -13.19 1.13
CA ALA A 176 14.22 -13.62 2.46
C ALA A 176 13.05 -13.77 3.45
N VAL A 177 11.91 -13.07 3.25
CA VAL A 177 10.73 -13.18 4.11
C VAL A 177 9.60 -13.86 3.35
N THR A 178 9.37 -15.13 3.64
CA THR A 178 8.43 -15.98 2.89
C THR A 178 7.00 -15.47 2.93
N PHE A 179 6.57 -14.88 4.06
CA PHE A 179 5.24 -14.30 4.21
C PHE A 179 4.98 -13.16 3.22
N TRP A 180 5.98 -12.33 2.93
CA TRP A 180 5.84 -11.20 2.01
C TRP A 180 5.94 -11.61 0.53
N ARG A 181 6.58 -12.75 0.23
CA ARG A 181 6.79 -13.24 -1.13
C ARG A 181 5.49 -13.75 -1.77
N SER A 182 4.58 -12.84 -2.04
CA SER A 182 3.25 -13.13 -2.60
C SER A 182 2.71 -11.92 -3.35
N TRP A 183 2.04 -12.16 -4.49
CA TRP A 183 1.31 -11.11 -5.22
C TRP A 183 0.19 -10.48 -4.37
N ALA A 184 -0.30 -11.19 -3.36
CA ALA A 184 -1.31 -10.66 -2.45
C ALA A 184 -0.83 -9.45 -1.65
N ILE A 185 0.47 -9.31 -1.38
CA ILE A 185 1.01 -8.17 -0.65
C ILE A 185 0.84 -6.86 -1.44
N PRO A 186 1.34 -6.73 -2.69
CA PRO A 186 1.06 -5.53 -3.48
C PRO A 186 -0.44 -5.30 -3.69
N ALA A 187 -1.23 -6.34 -3.92
CA ALA A 187 -2.68 -6.21 -4.07
C ALA A 187 -3.37 -5.67 -2.79
N GLN A 188 -3.00 -6.16 -1.61
CA GLN A 188 -3.48 -5.62 -0.32
C GLN A 188 -3.12 -4.14 -0.16
N PHE A 189 -1.90 -3.75 -0.53
CA PHE A 189 -1.43 -2.37 -0.44
C PHE A 189 -2.21 -1.47 -1.41
N VAL A 190 -2.47 -1.91 -2.63
CA VAL A 190 -3.28 -1.17 -3.61
C VAL A 190 -4.70 -0.98 -3.11
N PHE A 191 -5.42 -2.07 -2.81
CA PHE A 191 -6.82 -1.95 -2.43
C PHE A 191 -7.03 -1.22 -1.11
N SER A 192 -6.16 -1.39 -0.12
CA SER A 192 -6.23 -0.62 1.12
C SER A 192 -5.87 0.85 0.91
N SER A 193 -4.93 1.19 0.01
CA SER A 193 -4.64 2.58 -0.36
C SER A 193 -5.86 3.23 -1.02
N LEU A 194 -6.44 2.58 -2.03
CA LEU A 194 -7.61 3.10 -2.72
C LEU A 194 -8.82 3.26 -1.79
N ALA A 195 -9.05 2.30 -0.88
CA ALA A 195 -10.12 2.40 0.12
C ALA A 195 -9.91 3.58 1.07
N MET A 196 -8.69 3.72 1.65
CA MET A 196 -8.37 4.85 2.54
C MET A 196 -8.46 6.19 1.80
N SER A 197 -7.99 6.25 0.55
CA SER A 197 -8.05 7.46 -0.27
C SER A 197 -9.49 7.84 -0.61
N MET A 198 -10.34 6.87 -0.99
CA MET A 198 -11.75 7.13 -1.26
C MET A 198 -12.47 7.65 -0.01
N ALA A 199 -12.25 7.00 1.13
CA ALA A 199 -12.80 7.47 2.40
C ALA A 199 -12.30 8.88 2.77
N THR A 200 -11.03 9.23 2.48
CA THR A 200 -10.49 10.58 2.70
C THR A 200 -11.15 11.60 1.78
N VAL A 201 -11.35 11.28 0.50
CA VAL A 201 -12.05 12.16 -0.46
C VAL A 201 -13.50 12.39 -0.01
N MET A 202 -14.21 11.35 0.43
CA MET A 202 -15.57 11.48 0.97
C MET A 202 -15.62 12.37 2.22
N LEU A 203 -14.60 12.31 3.09
CA LEU A 203 -14.50 13.26 4.22
C LEU A 203 -14.33 14.70 3.73
N MET A 204 -13.46 14.91 2.75
CA MET A 204 -13.25 16.25 2.19
C MET A 204 -14.53 16.81 1.59
N GLN A 205 -15.33 15.99 0.90
CA GLN A 205 -16.67 16.36 0.40
C GLN A 205 -17.60 16.76 1.55
N THR A 206 -17.67 15.96 2.60
CA THR A 206 -18.49 16.28 3.78
C THR A 206 -18.08 17.62 4.42
N LEU A 207 -16.77 17.88 4.53
CA LEU A 207 -16.24 19.12 5.11
C LEU A 207 -16.49 20.36 4.24
N ASP A 208 -16.49 20.19 2.92
CA ASP A 208 -16.75 21.24 1.95
C ASP A 208 -18.27 21.45 1.67
N GLY A 209 -19.12 20.56 2.18
CA GLY A 209 -20.55 20.55 1.89
C GLY A 209 -20.91 20.02 0.49
N THR A 210 -19.96 19.39 -0.22
CA THR A 210 -20.19 18.75 -1.51
C THR A 210 -20.87 17.40 -1.29
N PRO A 211 -22.00 17.10 -1.97
CA PRO A 211 -22.72 15.86 -1.74
C PRO A 211 -21.92 14.63 -2.16
N ILE A 212 -21.90 13.62 -1.31
CA ILE A 212 -21.33 12.31 -1.63
C ILE A 212 -22.31 11.56 -2.55
N GLU A 213 -21.81 11.06 -3.67
CA GLU A 213 -22.61 10.28 -4.60
C GLU A 213 -22.59 8.77 -4.31
N SER A 214 -23.57 8.05 -4.84
CA SER A 214 -23.64 6.59 -4.65
C SER A 214 -22.46 5.85 -5.29
N LEU A 215 -21.88 6.38 -6.37
CA LEU A 215 -20.72 5.81 -7.05
C LEU A 215 -19.51 5.72 -6.11
N GLU A 216 -19.24 6.76 -5.33
CA GLU A 216 -18.12 6.82 -4.38
C GLU A 216 -18.30 5.80 -3.26
N CYS A 217 -19.53 5.68 -2.74
CA CYS A 217 -19.87 4.66 -1.74
C CYS A 217 -19.67 3.24 -2.31
N TRP A 218 -20.13 2.97 -3.54
CA TRP A 218 -19.92 1.67 -4.19
C TRP A 218 -18.44 1.38 -4.48
N LEU A 219 -17.65 2.39 -4.85
CA LEU A 219 -16.21 2.23 -5.06
C LEU A 219 -15.50 1.88 -3.75
N LEU A 220 -15.83 2.57 -2.65
CA LEU A 220 -15.29 2.25 -1.31
C LEU A 220 -15.64 0.81 -0.92
N ALA A 221 -16.89 0.41 -1.06
CA ALA A 221 -17.34 -0.95 -0.77
C ALA A 221 -16.60 -1.99 -1.62
N LYS A 222 -16.42 -1.75 -2.92
CA LYS A 222 -15.67 -2.63 -3.83
C LYS A 222 -14.20 -2.76 -3.44
N PHE A 223 -13.52 -1.66 -3.13
CA PHE A 223 -12.12 -1.71 -2.72
C PHE A 223 -11.95 -2.52 -1.43
N LEU A 224 -12.84 -2.37 -0.45
CA LEU A 224 -12.84 -3.14 0.79
C LEU A 224 -13.17 -4.62 0.57
N ALA A 225 -14.12 -4.92 -0.32
CA ALA A 225 -14.44 -6.31 -0.68
C ALA A 225 -13.26 -7.02 -1.37
N LEU A 226 -12.58 -6.33 -2.31
CA LEU A 226 -11.39 -6.85 -2.98
C LEU A 226 -10.23 -7.01 -1.99
N LEU A 227 -10.06 -6.06 -1.07
CA LEU A 227 -9.07 -6.16 0.00
C LEU A 227 -9.33 -7.40 0.86
N LEU A 228 -10.57 -7.61 1.30
CA LEU A 228 -10.95 -8.77 2.11
C LEU A 228 -10.70 -10.08 1.37
N ALA A 229 -11.06 -10.17 0.09
CA ALA A 229 -10.82 -11.34 -0.74
C ALA A 229 -9.32 -11.66 -0.88
N VAL A 230 -8.48 -10.64 -1.10
CA VAL A 230 -7.02 -10.79 -1.21
C VAL A 230 -6.40 -11.19 0.14
N ILE A 231 -6.85 -10.62 1.26
CA ILE A 231 -6.40 -11.03 2.61
C ILE A 231 -6.77 -12.50 2.85
N ALA A 232 -8.01 -12.88 2.59
CA ALA A 232 -8.48 -14.26 2.77
C ALA A 232 -7.65 -15.24 1.92
N TRP A 233 -7.43 -14.92 0.64
CA TRP A 233 -6.58 -15.72 -0.25
C TRP A 233 -5.15 -15.83 0.29
N HIS A 234 -4.55 -14.73 0.77
CA HIS A 234 -3.20 -14.70 1.31
C HIS A 234 -3.07 -15.55 2.58
N VAL A 235 -4.04 -15.48 3.48
CA VAL A 235 -4.06 -16.29 4.71
C VAL A 235 -4.25 -17.77 4.42
N VAL A 236 -5.09 -18.11 3.42
CA VAL A 236 -5.41 -19.52 3.10
C VAL A 236 -4.30 -20.22 2.33
N THR A 237 -3.64 -19.52 1.39
CA THR A 237 -2.66 -20.14 0.49
C THR A 237 -1.31 -20.40 1.17
N ARG A 238 -0.69 -21.56 0.85
CA ARG A 238 0.68 -21.91 1.26
C ARG A 238 0.93 -21.81 2.77
N ARG A 239 -0.05 -22.17 3.60
CA ARG A 239 0.01 -22.05 5.08
C ARG A 239 1.18 -22.81 5.71
N THR A 240 1.63 -23.89 5.10
CA THR A 240 2.66 -24.79 5.62
C THR A 240 4.09 -24.41 5.21
N GLN A 241 4.26 -23.36 4.40
CA GLN A 241 5.61 -22.91 4.03
C GLN A 241 6.36 -22.37 5.25
N PRO A 242 7.62 -22.81 5.49
CA PRO A 242 8.46 -22.28 6.56
C PRO A 242 8.58 -20.75 6.49
N GLY A 243 8.58 -20.08 7.62
CA GLY A 243 8.53 -18.62 7.72
C GLY A 243 7.11 -18.04 7.55
N LYS A 244 6.27 -18.60 6.68
CA LYS A 244 4.86 -18.20 6.56
C LYS A 244 3.99 -18.84 7.64
N ALA A 245 4.26 -20.09 7.99
CA ALA A 245 3.54 -20.77 9.07
C ALA A 245 3.75 -20.03 10.40
N GLU A 246 4.97 -19.65 10.71
CA GLU A 246 5.33 -18.90 11.92
C GLU A 246 4.69 -17.49 11.91
N ALA A 247 4.70 -16.80 10.75
CA ALA A 247 4.06 -15.51 10.59
C ALA A 247 2.54 -15.60 10.84
N LEU A 248 1.86 -16.60 10.27
CA LEU A 248 0.44 -16.82 10.48
C LEU A 248 0.13 -17.22 11.92
N ALA A 249 0.93 -18.09 12.52
CA ALA A 249 0.78 -18.46 13.94
C ALA A 249 0.87 -17.20 14.82
N ARG A 250 1.87 -16.35 14.61
CA ARG A 250 2.01 -15.08 15.34
C ARG A 250 0.85 -14.12 15.10
N LEU A 251 0.37 -14.03 13.84
CA LEU A 251 -0.77 -13.20 13.49
C LEU A 251 -2.02 -13.60 14.26
N HIS A 252 -2.26 -14.90 14.45
CA HIS A 252 -3.43 -15.42 15.14
C HIS A 252 -3.29 -15.46 16.67
N THR A 253 -2.09 -15.72 17.21
CA THR A 253 -1.88 -15.86 18.65
C THR A 253 -1.56 -14.53 19.33
N VAL A 254 -0.59 -13.77 18.79
CA VAL A 254 -0.12 -12.52 19.40
C VAL A 254 -0.99 -11.34 18.98
N TYR A 255 -1.37 -11.29 17.71
CA TYR A 255 -2.12 -10.16 17.13
C TYR A 255 -3.56 -10.51 16.77
N GLY A 256 -4.09 -11.65 17.22
CA GLY A 256 -5.41 -12.14 16.82
C GLY A 256 -6.54 -11.14 17.04
N GLY A 257 -6.59 -10.51 18.21
CA GLY A 257 -7.58 -9.45 18.50
C GLY A 257 -7.47 -8.23 17.59
N LEU A 258 -6.23 -7.77 17.32
CA LEU A 258 -5.99 -6.64 16.41
C LEU A 258 -6.29 -7.02 14.96
N PHE A 259 -5.89 -8.21 14.53
CA PHE A 259 -6.10 -8.63 13.15
C PHE A 259 -7.59 -8.91 12.88
N TRP A 260 -8.24 -9.77 13.65
CA TRP A 260 -9.64 -10.10 13.41
C TRP A 260 -10.60 -8.99 13.84
N GLY A 261 -10.38 -8.37 15.02
CA GLY A 261 -11.26 -7.34 15.55
C GLY A 261 -11.07 -6.00 14.83
N VAL A 262 -9.85 -5.50 14.76
CA VAL A 262 -9.62 -4.15 14.21
C VAL A 262 -9.43 -4.18 12.70
N VAL A 263 -8.55 -5.02 12.14
CA VAL A 263 -8.28 -4.98 10.69
C VAL A 263 -9.45 -5.56 9.90
N ILE A 264 -9.90 -6.77 10.24
CA ILE A 264 -10.94 -7.45 9.45
C ILE A 264 -12.32 -6.87 9.77
N THR A 265 -12.75 -6.91 11.04
CA THR A 265 -14.11 -6.53 11.39
C THR A 265 -14.31 -5.02 11.34
N ALA A 266 -13.59 -4.25 12.14
CA ALA A 266 -13.80 -2.81 12.25
C ALA A 266 -13.26 -2.03 11.04
N GLY A 267 -12.09 -2.41 10.49
CA GLY A 267 -11.39 -1.68 9.45
C GLY A 267 -11.70 -2.10 8.01
N THR A 268 -12.37 -3.24 7.81
CA THR A 268 -12.69 -3.75 6.47
C THR A 268 -14.18 -4.06 6.32
N VAL A 269 -14.72 -4.98 7.13
CA VAL A 269 -16.11 -5.44 6.97
C VAL A 269 -17.11 -4.36 7.37
N LEU A 270 -16.94 -3.74 8.54
CA LEU A 270 -17.88 -2.71 9.01
C LEU A 270 -17.94 -1.50 8.07
N PRO A 271 -16.81 -0.85 7.66
CA PRO A 271 -16.88 0.26 6.72
C PRO A 271 -17.38 -0.16 5.34
N MET A 272 -17.15 -1.40 4.90
CA MET A 272 -17.77 -1.92 3.66
C MET A 272 -19.31 -1.94 3.77
N LEU A 273 -19.85 -2.43 4.89
CA LEU A 273 -21.29 -2.46 5.12
C LEU A 273 -21.88 -1.04 5.25
N LEU A 274 -21.17 -0.13 5.94
CA LEU A 274 -21.55 1.29 6.03
C LEU A 274 -21.58 1.95 4.66
N ALA A 275 -20.59 1.68 3.81
CA ALA A 275 -20.53 2.20 2.45
C ALA A 275 -21.70 1.67 1.58
N VAL A 276 -22.03 0.38 1.69
CA VAL A 276 -23.22 -0.19 1.01
C VAL A 276 -24.49 0.47 1.50
N LEU A 277 -24.65 0.63 2.81
CA LEU A 277 -25.83 1.30 3.38
C LEU A 277 -25.94 2.75 2.91
N ALA A 278 -24.82 3.49 2.90
CA ALA A 278 -24.75 4.85 2.40
C ALA A 278 -25.11 4.95 0.90
N ALA A 279 -24.71 3.97 0.09
CA ALA A 279 -25.08 3.91 -1.32
C ALA A 279 -26.60 3.73 -1.53
N LEU A 280 -27.24 2.92 -0.68
CA LEU A 280 -28.66 2.57 -0.77
C LEU A 280 -29.59 3.61 -0.11
N VAL A 281 -29.10 4.32 0.94
CA VAL A 281 -29.91 5.24 1.76
C VAL A 281 -29.29 6.64 1.72
N PRO A 282 -29.65 7.49 0.71
CA PRO A 282 -29.01 8.79 0.49
C PRO A 282 -28.88 9.71 1.71
N PRO A 283 -29.90 9.83 2.60
CA PRO A 283 -29.83 10.74 3.74
C PRO A 283 -28.72 10.41 4.76
N THR A 284 -28.17 9.20 4.70
CA THR A 284 -27.15 8.75 5.69
C THR A 284 -25.73 8.89 5.20
N ARG A 285 -25.49 9.33 3.95
CA ARG A 285 -24.19 9.29 3.27
C ARG A 285 -23.10 10.04 4.02
N ASP A 286 -23.37 11.25 4.46
CA ASP A 286 -22.34 12.08 5.12
C ASP A 286 -21.92 11.49 6.47
N ALA A 287 -22.89 11.13 7.32
CA ALA A 287 -22.59 10.56 8.63
C ALA A 287 -21.88 9.21 8.54
N LEU A 288 -22.35 8.33 7.64
CA LEU A 288 -21.73 7.01 7.43
C LEU A 288 -20.37 7.12 6.73
N GLY A 289 -20.18 8.13 5.86
CA GLY A 289 -18.91 8.41 5.20
C GLY A 289 -17.82 8.74 6.19
N VAL A 290 -18.08 9.61 7.18
CA VAL A 290 -17.12 9.97 8.24
C VAL A 290 -16.77 8.75 9.11
N ALA A 291 -17.76 7.97 9.52
CA ALA A 291 -17.54 6.74 10.29
C ALA A 291 -16.69 5.73 9.49
N ALA A 292 -17.02 5.52 8.22
CA ALA A 292 -16.28 4.62 7.34
C ALA A 292 -14.82 5.06 7.16
N LEU A 293 -14.55 6.38 7.07
CA LEU A 293 -13.18 6.91 6.97
C LEU A 293 -12.31 6.46 8.13
N LEU A 294 -12.72 6.81 9.36
CA LEU A 294 -11.90 6.56 10.54
C LEU A 294 -11.56 5.07 10.68
N LEU A 295 -12.55 4.23 10.46
CA LEU A 295 -12.40 2.77 10.50
C LEU A 295 -11.50 2.24 9.38
N THR A 296 -11.69 2.72 8.15
CA THR A 296 -10.90 2.29 6.98
C THR A 296 -9.44 2.69 7.11
N VAL A 297 -9.16 3.93 7.55
CA VAL A 297 -7.79 4.42 7.73
C VAL A 297 -7.08 3.68 8.85
N ALA A 298 -7.73 3.51 10.00
CA ALA A 298 -7.16 2.76 11.12
C ALA A 298 -6.89 1.29 10.74
N GLY A 299 -7.84 0.62 10.10
CA GLY A 299 -7.71 -0.76 9.64
C GLY A 299 -6.63 -0.93 8.58
N GLY A 300 -6.58 -0.05 7.57
CA GLY A 300 -5.58 -0.09 6.50
C GLY A 300 -4.16 0.19 7.00
N PHE A 301 -4.00 1.12 7.94
CA PHE A 301 -2.71 1.36 8.61
C PHE A 301 -2.26 0.15 9.41
N LEU A 302 -3.16 -0.39 10.25
CA LEU A 302 -2.85 -1.54 11.09
C LEU A 302 -2.57 -2.80 10.27
N LEU A 303 -3.26 -3.00 9.14
CA LEU A 303 -2.96 -4.08 8.20
C LEU A 303 -1.48 -4.03 7.74
N ARG A 304 -0.99 -2.84 7.35
CA ARG A 304 0.42 -2.65 6.94
C ARG A 304 1.37 -2.94 8.09
N LEU A 305 1.09 -2.38 9.27
CA LEU A 305 1.92 -2.56 10.46
C LEU A 305 2.00 -4.05 10.86
N LEU A 306 0.88 -4.76 10.88
CA LEU A 306 0.86 -6.19 11.20
C LEU A 306 1.57 -7.01 10.12
N THR A 307 1.38 -6.70 8.83
CA THR A 307 2.09 -7.35 7.73
C THR A 307 3.61 -7.26 7.91
N LEU A 308 4.11 -6.12 8.37
CA LEU A 308 5.54 -5.95 8.67
C LEU A 308 5.94 -6.74 9.92
N ARG A 309 5.22 -6.59 11.02
CA ARG A 309 5.57 -7.18 12.33
C ARG A 309 5.50 -8.70 12.40
N VAL A 310 4.81 -9.37 11.48
CA VAL A 310 4.75 -10.84 11.44
C VAL A 310 5.75 -11.46 10.46
N GLY A 311 6.61 -10.67 9.84
CA GLY A 311 7.63 -11.17 8.91
C GLY A 311 8.67 -12.05 9.61
N TYR A 312 8.88 -13.28 9.10
CA TYR A 312 9.92 -14.20 9.58
C TYR A 312 10.88 -14.54 8.44
N PHE A 313 12.17 -14.53 8.76
CA PHE A 313 13.17 -15.21 7.95
C PHE A 313 12.99 -16.72 8.15
N PRO A 314 12.90 -17.53 7.07
CA PRO A 314 12.72 -18.96 7.20
C PRO A 314 13.94 -19.62 7.87
N PRO A 315 13.77 -20.80 8.48
CA PRO A 315 14.88 -21.53 9.06
C PRO A 315 15.89 -21.90 7.98
N VAL A 316 17.18 -21.80 8.30
CA VAL A 316 18.24 -22.27 7.42
C VAL A 316 18.39 -23.76 7.64
N SER A 317 18.11 -24.57 6.63
CA SER A 317 18.30 -26.03 6.67
C SER A 317 19.55 -26.44 5.87
N GLY A 318 20.40 -27.27 6.48
CA GLY A 318 21.54 -27.92 5.81
C GLY A 318 21.25 -29.40 5.59
N VAL A 319 21.72 -29.95 4.47
CA VAL A 319 21.73 -31.40 4.23
C VAL A 319 23.09 -31.94 4.60
N LEU A 320 23.20 -32.67 5.72
CA LEU A 320 24.41 -33.40 6.05
C LEU A 320 24.54 -34.58 5.07
N ARG A 321 25.43 -34.46 4.10
CA ARG A 321 25.93 -35.62 3.37
C ARG A 321 26.93 -36.33 4.26
N VAL A 322 26.52 -37.41 4.92
CA VAL A 322 27.48 -38.31 5.61
C VAL A 322 28.27 -38.99 4.50
N PRO A 323 29.65 -38.85 4.48
CA PRO A 323 30.44 -39.58 3.54
C PRO A 323 30.20 -41.08 3.76
N LYS A 324 29.92 -41.85 2.71
CA LYS A 324 29.93 -43.31 2.81
C LYS A 324 31.38 -43.73 3.13
N ARG A 325 31.60 -44.35 4.29
CA ARG A 325 32.80 -45.09 4.59
C ARG A 325 32.88 -46.37 3.72
#